data_9491f167a80412bd70d147bd19d5050d
#
_entry.id   9491f167a80412bd70d147bd19d5050d
#
_cell.length_a   1.000
_cell.length_b   1.000
_cell.length_c   1.000
_cell.angle_alpha   90.00
_cell.angle_beta   90.00
_cell.angle_gamma   90.00
#
_symmetry.space_group_name_H-M   'P 1'
#
loop_
_entity.id
_entity.type
_entity.pdbx_description
1 polymer ?
#
loop_
_entity_poly.entity_id
_entity_poly.type
_entity_poly.pdbx_seq_one_letter_code
_entity_poly.pdbx_strand_id
1 'polypeptide(L)'
;MVVVTRASTLGPRSALGAVILLHVLFMLGPPVVQTDIFGYLMYGRLGVLHDLVPYTHVANDVPYDPVRLNVGWKHFPSPYGPLFTLFTYVLAPLPVIVAIGVLKVGTAVASLGAVALTWSCARRLGRPALPAALFVGLNPLLLIWGVGAAHNDLFMLVLVLAGVRLALADRDALAGVAAVAAGAVKTTSGLVLPFMLIGAHRRGRLLAGALLAVALLAVASLVAFGVDGIRGMVATVIAQGRLVSGHSVPNDLFRAFGANRLPPGLRPIFPVIFAVVLALLLRRTWRGSDWVTNAGWATLALLMTLTFLMPWYVVWLLPLAALADTERLRWATLAFTAFLVAGRAIVLLT
;
A
#
# COMPACT_ATOMS: atom_id res chain seq x y z
N MET A 1 9.89 21.38 2.69
CA MET A 1 9.43 22.78 2.78
C MET A 1 10.14 23.69 1.80
N VAL A 2 11.46 23.66 1.67
CA VAL A 2 12.22 24.52 0.73
C VAL A 2 11.79 24.34 -0.74
N VAL A 3 11.45 23.14 -1.17
CA VAL A 3 10.94 22.85 -2.54
C VAL A 3 9.53 23.38 -2.74
N VAL A 4 8.66 23.28 -1.73
CA VAL A 4 7.25 23.71 -1.83
C VAL A 4 7.10 25.24 -1.75
N THR A 5 7.97 25.91 -1.00
CA THR A 5 7.95 27.39 -0.91
C THR A 5 8.61 28.08 -2.11
N ARG A 6 9.54 27.42 -2.82
CA ARG A 6 10.09 27.90 -4.11
C ARG A 6 9.30 27.43 -5.33
N ALA A 7 8.31 26.56 -5.18
CA ALA A 7 7.39 26.21 -6.25
C ALA A 7 6.56 27.40 -6.78
N SER A 8 6.64 28.57 -6.13
CA SER A 8 6.15 29.85 -6.67
C SER A 8 6.89 30.32 -7.93
N THR A 9 8.08 29.78 -8.22
CA THR A 9 8.87 30.11 -9.42
C THR A 9 8.63 29.11 -10.58
N LEU A 10 8.15 27.90 -10.29
CA LEU A 10 7.78 26.91 -11.30
C LEU A 10 6.27 26.98 -11.55
N GLY A 11 5.88 27.20 -12.80
CA GLY A 11 4.46 27.11 -13.17
C GLY A 11 3.90 25.72 -12.86
N PRO A 12 2.57 25.59 -12.60
CA PRO A 12 1.94 24.32 -12.29
C PRO A 12 2.20 23.21 -13.33
N ARG A 13 2.31 23.60 -14.61
CA ARG A 13 2.60 22.66 -15.71
C ARG A 13 4.01 22.09 -15.60
N SER A 14 5.01 22.93 -15.29
CA SER A 14 6.39 22.48 -15.12
C SER A 14 6.55 21.56 -13.89
N ALA A 15 5.86 21.87 -12.81
CA ALA A 15 5.89 21.05 -11.60
C ALA A 15 5.26 19.65 -11.84
N LEU A 16 4.13 19.57 -12.54
CA LEU A 16 3.52 18.30 -12.94
C LEU A 16 4.36 17.57 -13.99
N GLY A 17 4.99 18.31 -14.92
CA GLY A 17 5.93 17.74 -15.88
C GLY A 17 7.12 17.06 -15.18
N ALA A 18 7.66 17.66 -14.11
CA ALA A 18 8.71 17.05 -13.30
C ALA A 18 8.25 15.75 -12.61
N VAL A 19 7.02 15.72 -12.09
CA VAL A 19 6.44 14.47 -11.53
C VAL A 19 6.41 13.37 -12.59
N ILE A 20 5.85 13.67 -13.79
CA ILE A 20 5.76 12.68 -14.88
C ILE A 20 7.15 12.21 -15.30
N LEU A 21 8.08 13.14 -15.50
CA LEU A 21 9.45 12.82 -15.89
C LEU A 21 10.13 11.87 -14.89
N LEU A 22 10.03 12.16 -13.59
CA LEU A 22 10.59 11.30 -12.55
C LEU A 22 9.95 9.90 -12.55
N HIS A 23 8.62 9.82 -12.72
CA HIS A 23 7.97 8.51 -12.83
C HIS A 23 8.46 7.71 -14.03
N VAL A 24 8.65 8.36 -15.18
CA VAL A 24 9.21 7.71 -16.38
C VAL A 24 10.65 7.25 -16.14
N LEU A 25 11.50 8.08 -15.54
CA LEU A 25 12.88 7.72 -15.23
C LEU A 25 12.97 6.50 -14.30
N PHE A 26 12.19 6.49 -13.20
CA PHE A 26 12.17 5.35 -12.27
C PHE A 26 11.49 4.10 -12.87
N MET A 27 10.51 4.27 -13.74
CA MET A 27 9.88 3.19 -14.48
C MET A 27 10.88 2.52 -15.45
N LEU A 28 11.68 3.28 -16.17
CA LEU A 28 12.66 2.76 -17.15
C LEU A 28 13.88 2.12 -16.50
N GLY A 29 14.21 2.52 -15.25
CA GLY A 29 15.31 1.90 -14.50
C GLY A 29 15.06 0.41 -14.21
N PRO A 30 16.11 -0.38 -13.95
CA PRO A 30 15.94 -1.77 -13.52
C PRO A 30 15.19 -1.83 -12.17
N PRO A 31 14.54 -2.97 -11.80
CA PRO A 31 13.94 -3.16 -10.49
C PRO A 31 15.06 -3.32 -9.44
N VAL A 32 15.67 -2.20 -9.06
CA VAL A 32 16.74 -2.14 -8.07
C VAL A 32 16.19 -2.22 -6.66
N VAL A 33 16.99 -2.74 -5.74
CA VAL A 33 16.79 -2.71 -4.28
C VAL A 33 15.87 -3.80 -3.74
N GLN A 34 14.87 -4.33 -4.50
CA GLN A 34 13.94 -5.36 -4.00
C GLN A 34 13.60 -6.40 -5.05
N THR A 35 13.36 -7.62 -4.56
CA THR A 35 13.06 -8.80 -5.37
C THR A 35 11.56 -9.15 -5.40
N ASP A 36 10.70 -8.31 -4.82
CA ASP A 36 9.26 -8.58 -4.72
C ASP A 36 8.59 -8.76 -6.08
N ILE A 37 9.05 -8.04 -7.10
CA ILE A 37 8.55 -8.18 -8.49
C ILE A 37 8.69 -9.63 -9.01
N PHE A 38 9.78 -10.31 -8.65
CA PHE A 38 9.97 -11.73 -9.02
C PHE A 38 9.07 -12.64 -8.18
N GLY A 39 8.77 -12.27 -6.92
CA GLY A 39 7.77 -12.94 -6.10
C GLY A 39 6.37 -12.86 -6.72
N TYR A 40 5.97 -11.69 -7.23
CA TYR A 40 4.68 -11.51 -7.93
C TYR A 40 4.56 -12.44 -9.14
N LEU A 41 5.60 -12.45 -10.00
CA LEU A 41 5.63 -13.33 -11.16
C LEU A 41 5.61 -14.80 -10.75
N MET A 42 6.36 -15.15 -9.70
CA MET A 42 6.43 -16.53 -9.22
C MET A 42 5.07 -17.04 -8.74
N TYR A 43 4.30 -16.23 -8.00
CA TYR A 43 2.96 -16.62 -7.56
C TYR A 43 2.00 -16.82 -8.74
N GLY A 44 2.10 -16.00 -9.78
CA GLY A 44 1.35 -16.22 -11.02
C GLY A 44 1.74 -17.52 -11.72
N ARG A 45 3.04 -17.79 -11.81
CA ARG A 45 3.59 -18.98 -12.46
C ARG A 45 3.27 -20.27 -11.69
N LEU A 46 3.30 -20.23 -10.35
CA LEU A 46 2.81 -21.36 -9.54
C LEU A 46 1.42 -21.79 -9.98
N GLY A 47 0.46 -20.84 -10.08
CA GLY A 47 -0.92 -21.17 -10.44
C GLY A 47 -1.10 -21.59 -11.88
N VAL A 48 -0.48 -20.92 -12.84
CA VAL A 48 -0.78 -21.11 -14.27
C VAL A 48 0.12 -22.12 -14.95
N LEU A 49 1.41 -22.16 -14.60
CA LEU A 49 2.39 -23.00 -15.27
C LEU A 49 2.69 -24.30 -14.52
N HIS A 50 2.43 -24.30 -13.20
CA HIS A 50 2.75 -25.46 -12.35
C HIS A 50 1.53 -26.09 -11.69
N ASP A 51 0.33 -25.54 -11.91
CA ASP A 51 -0.95 -26.02 -11.31
C ASP A 51 -0.88 -26.10 -9.77
N LEU A 52 -0.17 -25.18 -9.14
CA LEU A 52 0.04 -25.10 -7.70
C LEU A 52 -0.59 -23.84 -7.12
N VAL A 53 -1.44 -23.97 -6.11
CA VAL A 53 -2.11 -22.83 -5.48
C VAL A 53 -1.08 -21.96 -4.72
N PRO A 54 -0.88 -20.66 -5.08
CA PRO A 54 0.17 -19.83 -4.53
C PRO A 54 -0.01 -19.45 -3.05
N TYR A 55 -1.15 -19.77 -2.46
CA TYR A 55 -1.44 -19.58 -1.04
C TYR A 55 -1.08 -20.78 -0.16
N THR A 56 -0.78 -21.91 -0.77
CA THR A 56 -0.41 -23.16 -0.08
C THR A 56 0.95 -23.69 -0.54
N HIS A 57 1.49 -23.15 -1.64
CA HIS A 57 2.76 -23.54 -2.22
C HIS A 57 3.72 -22.34 -2.29
N VAL A 58 5.01 -22.66 -2.39
CA VAL A 58 6.10 -21.68 -2.32
C VAL A 58 7.02 -21.82 -3.53
N ALA A 59 7.86 -20.80 -3.78
CA ALA A 59 8.80 -20.84 -4.91
C ALA A 59 9.75 -22.05 -4.88
N ASN A 60 10.05 -22.58 -3.69
CA ASN A 60 10.92 -23.75 -3.57
C ASN A 60 10.28 -25.06 -4.01
N ASP A 61 8.96 -25.13 -4.15
CA ASP A 61 8.28 -26.34 -4.66
C ASP A 61 8.51 -26.54 -6.16
N VAL A 62 9.00 -25.51 -6.85
CA VAL A 62 9.31 -25.54 -8.30
C VAL A 62 10.78 -25.14 -8.56
N PRO A 63 11.73 -26.01 -8.19
CA PRO A 63 13.16 -25.67 -8.18
C PRO A 63 13.73 -25.33 -9.57
N TYR A 64 13.10 -25.76 -10.64
CA TYR A 64 13.55 -25.55 -12.02
C TYR A 64 12.94 -24.32 -12.69
N ASP A 65 12.03 -23.60 -12.04
CA ASP A 65 11.47 -22.38 -12.61
C ASP A 65 12.55 -21.26 -12.64
N PRO A 66 12.80 -20.63 -13.81
CA PRO A 66 13.87 -19.65 -13.96
C PRO A 66 13.66 -18.39 -13.09
N VAL A 67 12.44 -18.04 -12.75
CA VAL A 67 12.13 -16.87 -11.91
C VAL A 67 12.54 -17.11 -10.47
N ARG A 68 12.50 -18.35 -10.00
CA ARG A 68 12.79 -18.74 -8.61
C ARG A 68 14.14 -18.22 -8.10
N LEU A 69 15.17 -18.17 -8.95
CA LEU A 69 16.51 -17.74 -8.52
C LEU A 69 16.50 -16.31 -7.97
N ASN A 70 15.63 -15.45 -8.50
CA ASN A 70 15.52 -14.03 -8.16
C ASN A 70 14.47 -13.74 -7.07
N VAL A 71 13.71 -14.74 -6.61
CA VAL A 71 12.70 -14.57 -5.54
C VAL A 71 13.39 -14.44 -4.19
N GLY A 72 13.11 -13.37 -3.44
CA GLY A 72 13.65 -13.19 -2.09
C GLY A 72 12.97 -14.08 -1.04
N TRP A 73 11.64 -14.20 -1.13
CA TRP A 73 10.80 -14.93 -0.15
C TRP A 73 10.45 -16.35 -0.62
N LYS A 74 11.47 -17.16 -0.92
CA LYS A 74 11.32 -18.49 -1.55
C LYS A 74 10.53 -19.51 -0.72
N HIS A 75 10.43 -19.30 0.59
CA HIS A 75 9.75 -20.19 1.54
C HIS A 75 8.41 -19.64 2.02
N PHE A 76 7.91 -18.57 1.40
CA PHE A 76 6.70 -17.91 1.85
C PHE A 76 5.61 -18.00 0.77
N PRO A 77 4.38 -18.47 1.11
CA PRO A 77 3.25 -18.41 0.19
C PRO A 77 2.85 -16.96 -0.11
N SER A 78 1.99 -16.74 -1.10
CA SER A 78 1.55 -15.40 -1.48
C SER A 78 0.91 -14.66 -0.31
N PRO A 79 1.45 -13.49 0.08
CA PRO A 79 0.85 -12.64 1.12
C PRO A 79 -0.15 -11.62 0.54
N TYR A 80 -0.38 -11.65 -0.75
CA TYR A 80 -1.18 -10.65 -1.47
C TYR A 80 -2.64 -11.09 -1.58
N GLY A 81 -3.52 -10.11 -1.72
CA GLY A 81 -4.94 -10.37 -1.88
C GLY A 81 -5.26 -11.02 -3.23
N PRO A 82 -6.45 -11.64 -3.34
CA PRO A 82 -6.83 -12.48 -4.47
C PRO A 82 -6.89 -11.71 -5.80
N LEU A 83 -7.28 -10.44 -5.78
CA LEU A 83 -7.35 -9.62 -7.00
C LEU A 83 -5.96 -9.42 -7.62
N PHE A 84 -4.94 -9.15 -6.79
CA PHE A 84 -3.58 -8.99 -7.28
C PHE A 84 -2.98 -10.34 -7.71
N THR A 85 -3.22 -11.40 -6.97
CA THR A 85 -2.75 -12.75 -7.35
C THR A 85 -3.36 -13.20 -8.68
N LEU A 86 -4.66 -12.97 -8.91
CA LEU A 86 -5.31 -13.24 -10.20
C LEU A 86 -4.74 -12.37 -11.33
N PHE A 87 -4.40 -11.11 -11.05
CA PHE A 87 -3.70 -10.28 -12.03
C PHE A 87 -2.35 -10.88 -12.43
N THR A 88 -1.59 -11.45 -11.47
CA THR A 88 -0.31 -12.10 -11.80
C THR A 88 -0.48 -13.38 -12.64
N TYR A 89 -1.66 -14.03 -12.60
CA TYR A 89 -1.96 -15.17 -13.47
C TYR A 89 -1.98 -14.77 -14.95
N VAL A 90 -2.48 -13.58 -15.26
CA VAL A 90 -2.47 -13.03 -16.63
C VAL A 90 -1.04 -12.78 -17.13
N LEU A 91 -0.11 -12.50 -16.22
CA LEU A 91 1.30 -12.26 -16.55
C LEU A 91 2.13 -13.54 -16.69
N ALA A 92 1.68 -14.64 -16.09
CA ALA A 92 2.46 -15.88 -15.99
C ALA A 92 2.89 -16.48 -17.34
N PRO A 93 2.07 -16.50 -18.41
CA PRO A 93 2.45 -17.05 -19.71
C PRO A 93 3.36 -16.12 -20.53
N LEU A 94 3.56 -14.86 -20.09
CA LEU A 94 4.40 -13.91 -20.82
C LEU A 94 5.88 -14.21 -20.59
N PRO A 95 6.76 -13.87 -21.57
CA PRO A 95 8.20 -13.82 -21.31
C PRO A 95 8.50 -12.96 -20.07
N VAL A 96 9.41 -13.41 -19.21
CA VAL A 96 9.70 -12.77 -17.90
C VAL A 96 9.99 -11.27 -18.05
N ILE A 97 10.77 -10.89 -19.06
CA ILE A 97 11.10 -9.47 -19.30
C ILE A 97 9.87 -8.63 -19.66
N VAL A 98 8.94 -9.20 -20.42
CA VAL A 98 7.68 -8.55 -20.79
C VAL A 98 6.79 -8.39 -19.55
N ALA A 99 6.66 -9.43 -18.72
CA ALA A 99 5.89 -9.39 -17.48
C ALA A 99 6.45 -8.36 -16.49
N ILE A 100 7.79 -8.26 -16.36
CA ILE A 100 8.44 -7.19 -15.60
C ILE A 100 8.10 -5.82 -16.18
N GLY A 101 8.15 -5.65 -17.49
CA GLY A 101 7.79 -4.40 -18.17
C GLY A 101 6.34 -4.00 -17.88
N VAL A 102 5.39 -4.94 -17.96
CA VAL A 102 3.96 -4.71 -17.62
C VAL A 102 3.79 -4.27 -16.19
N LEU A 103 4.46 -4.90 -15.22
CA LEU A 103 4.41 -4.50 -13.81
C LEU A 103 5.00 -3.10 -13.60
N LYS A 104 6.14 -2.78 -14.22
CA LYS A 104 6.79 -1.46 -14.13
C LYS A 104 5.88 -0.36 -14.70
N VAL A 105 5.35 -0.54 -15.90
CA VAL A 105 4.41 0.40 -16.50
C VAL A 105 3.13 0.51 -15.66
N GLY A 106 2.58 -0.63 -15.25
CA GLY A 106 1.37 -0.68 -14.44
C GLY A 106 1.51 0.09 -13.11
N THR A 107 2.62 -0.08 -12.40
CA THR A 107 2.87 0.64 -11.14
C THR A 107 3.10 2.14 -11.37
N ALA A 108 3.78 2.54 -12.43
CA ALA A 108 3.95 3.95 -12.79
C ALA A 108 2.61 4.61 -13.14
N VAL A 109 1.77 3.96 -13.93
CA VAL A 109 0.43 4.43 -14.27
C VAL A 109 -0.46 4.50 -13.02
N ALA A 110 -0.43 3.48 -12.15
CA ALA A 110 -1.17 3.48 -10.89
C ALA A 110 -0.72 4.62 -9.97
N SER A 111 0.59 4.90 -9.90
CA SER A 111 1.14 6.01 -9.12
C SER A 111 0.69 7.37 -9.66
N LEU A 112 0.80 7.59 -10.96
CA LEU A 112 0.32 8.83 -11.59
C LEU A 112 -1.20 8.97 -11.43
N GLY A 113 -1.95 7.87 -11.51
CA GLY A 113 -3.38 7.83 -11.20
C GLY A 113 -3.67 8.23 -9.75
N ALA A 114 -2.87 7.75 -8.80
CA ALA A 114 -2.98 8.15 -7.39
C ALA A 114 -2.68 9.65 -7.18
N VAL A 115 -1.68 10.21 -7.87
CA VAL A 115 -1.39 11.65 -7.87
C VAL A 115 -2.56 12.45 -8.44
N ALA A 116 -3.14 12.03 -9.57
CA ALA A 116 -4.28 12.67 -10.20
C ALA A 116 -5.54 12.60 -9.32
N LEU A 117 -5.80 11.45 -8.69
CA LEU A 117 -6.90 11.29 -7.75
C LEU A 117 -6.70 12.14 -6.49
N THR A 118 -5.47 12.25 -5.98
CA THR A 118 -5.15 13.14 -4.85
C THR A 118 -5.45 14.59 -5.22
N TRP A 119 -5.04 15.05 -6.40
CA TRP A 119 -5.42 16.35 -6.94
C TRP A 119 -6.94 16.55 -6.97
N SER A 120 -7.67 15.58 -7.53
CA SER A 120 -9.13 15.63 -7.66
C SER A 120 -9.83 15.66 -6.30
N CYS A 121 -9.37 14.84 -5.32
CA CYS A 121 -9.89 14.85 -3.96
C CYS A 121 -9.60 16.17 -3.24
N ALA A 122 -8.39 16.72 -3.38
CA ALA A 122 -8.02 18.00 -2.78
C ALA A 122 -8.95 19.11 -3.26
N ARG A 123 -9.19 19.20 -4.58
CA ARG A 123 -10.15 20.18 -5.16
C ARG A 123 -11.56 20.02 -4.58
N ARG A 124 -12.00 18.78 -4.42
CA ARG A 124 -13.35 18.50 -3.88
C ARG A 124 -13.48 18.86 -2.41
N LEU A 125 -12.38 18.76 -1.67
CA LEU A 125 -12.30 19.14 -0.25
C LEU A 125 -11.98 20.64 -0.05
N GLY A 126 -11.86 21.44 -1.11
CA GLY A 126 -11.46 22.85 -1.01
C GLY A 126 -10.00 23.04 -0.55
N ARG A 127 -9.14 22.04 -0.75
CA ARG A 127 -7.73 22.03 -0.31
C ARG A 127 -6.79 22.34 -1.48
N PRO A 128 -5.56 22.86 -1.23
CA PRO A 128 -4.58 23.18 -2.29
C PRO A 128 -4.20 21.94 -3.10
N ALA A 129 -4.68 21.82 -4.34
CA ALA A 129 -4.54 20.62 -5.14
C ALA A 129 -3.11 20.37 -5.65
N LEU A 130 -2.41 21.44 -6.12
CA LEU A 130 -1.03 21.30 -6.58
C LEU A 130 -0.07 20.89 -5.48
N PRO A 131 -0.05 21.52 -4.29
CA PRO A 131 0.77 21.06 -3.19
C PRO A 131 0.47 19.61 -2.76
N ALA A 132 -0.81 19.21 -2.74
CA ALA A 132 -1.21 17.85 -2.40
C ALA A 132 -0.68 16.82 -3.41
N ALA A 133 -0.79 17.10 -4.72
CA ALA A 133 -0.25 16.24 -5.76
C ALA A 133 1.27 16.13 -5.72
N LEU A 134 1.96 17.26 -5.51
CA LEU A 134 3.44 17.29 -5.40
C LEU A 134 3.94 16.57 -4.16
N PHE A 135 3.22 16.68 -3.04
CA PHE A 135 3.56 15.97 -1.80
C PHE A 135 3.60 14.46 -2.00
N VAL A 136 2.69 13.92 -2.80
CA VAL A 136 2.64 12.50 -3.15
C VAL A 136 3.65 12.19 -4.26
N GLY A 137 3.56 12.90 -5.39
CA GLY A 137 4.28 12.56 -6.63
C GLY A 137 5.79 12.79 -6.59
N LEU A 138 6.28 13.62 -5.67
CA LEU A 138 7.73 13.89 -5.49
C LEU A 138 8.30 13.19 -4.26
N ASN A 139 7.55 12.33 -3.58
CA ASN A 139 8.08 11.61 -2.43
C ASN A 139 9.16 10.60 -2.88
N PRO A 140 10.39 10.66 -2.34
CA PRO A 140 11.48 9.80 -2.78
C PRO A 140 11.21 8.31 -2.56
N LEU A 141 10.53 7.93 -1.48
CA LEU A 141 10.22 6.52 -1.21
C LEU A 141 9.14 5.99 -2.17
N LEU A 142 8.19 6.83 -2.59
CA LEU A 142 7.23 6.47 -3.63
C LEU A 142 7.93 6.25 -4.98
N LEU A 143 8.85 7.13 -5.35
CA LEU A 143 9.55 7.04 -6.64
C LEU A 143 10.52 5.85 -6.66
N ILE A 144 11.39 5.74 -5.66
CA ILE A 144 12.44 4.71 -5.62
C ILE A 144 11.83 3.33 -5.39
N TRP A 145 11.04 3.18 -4.33
CA TRP A 145 10.52 1.89 -3.90
C TRP A 145 9.18 1.55 -4.57
N GLY A 146 8.27 2.50 -4.65
CA GLY A 146 6.96 2.29 -5.28
C GLY A 146 7.09 2.03 -6.77
N VAL A 147 7.59 3.01 -7.52
CA VAL A 147 7.69 2.97 -8.99
C VAL A 147 8.94 2.21 -9.43
N GLY A 148 10.11 2.54 -8.87
CA GLY A 148 11.39 1.95 -9.24
C GLY A 148 11.45 0.45 -9.00
N ALA A 149 11.02 -0.03 -7.84
CA ALA A 149 10.95 -1.45 -7.50
C ALA A 149 9.62 -2.13 -7.91
N ALA A 150 8.69 -1.40 -8.52
CA ALA A 150 7.39 -1.90 -8.99
C ALA A 150 6.53 -2.54 -7.89
N HIS A 151 6.42 -1.91 -6.72
CA HIS A 151 5.62 -2.46 -5.62
C HIS A 151 4.12 -2.40 -5.89
N ASN A 152 3.43 -3.49 -5.60
CA ASN A 152 1.98 -3.63 -5.78
C ASN A 152 1.15 -2.69 -4.91
N ASP A 153 1.75 -2.08 -3.91
CA ASP A 153 1.15 -1.04 -3.06
C ASP A 153 0.55 0.11 -3.87
N LEU A 154 1.09 0.41 -5.06
CA LEU A 154 0.58 1.46 -5.93
C LEU A 154 -0.75 1.07 -6.61
N PHE A 155 -0.95 -0.20 -6.94
CA PHE A 155 -2.26 -0.69 -7.41
C PHE A 155 -3.31 -0.61 -6.30
N MET A 156 -2.95 -0.97 -5.08
CA MET A 156 -3.82 -0.78 -3.92
C MET A 156 -4.13 0.71 -3.70
N LEU A 157 -3.12 1.58 -3.74
CA LEU A 157 -3.25 3.00 -3.45
C LEU A 157 -4.20 3.72 -4.42
N VAL A 158 -4.10 3.45 -5.72
CA VAL A 158 -5.00 4.06 -6.71
C VAL A 158 -6.46 3.64 -6.47
N LEU A 159 -6.70 2.40 -6.05
CA LEU A 159 -8.05 1.91 -5.70
C LEU A 159 -8.57 2.54 -4.41
N VAL A 160 -7.73 2.69 -3.37
CA VAL A 160 -8.10 3.43 -2.15
C VAL A 160 -8.54 4.85 -2.50
N LEU A 161 -7.73 5.55 -3.30
CA LEU A 161 -8.04 6.93 -3.69
C LEU A 161 -9.23 7.05 -4.63
N ALA A 162 -9.46 6.07 -5.51
CA ALA A 162 -10.69 5.98 -6.28
C ALA A 162 -11.90 5.85 -5.34
N GLY A 163 -11.82 4.99 -4.33
CA GLY A 163 -12.85 4.87 -3.29
C GLY A 163 -13.10 6.18 -2.54
N VAL A 164 -12.03 6.83 -2.07
CA VAL A 164 -12.12 8.16 -1.42
C VAL A 164 -12.77 9.19 -2.34
N ARG A 165 -12.35 9.25 -3.59
CA ARG A 165 -12.90 10.20 -4.58
C ARG A 165 -14.37 9.95 -4.89
N LEU A 166 -14.76 8.68 -4.96
CA LEU A 166 -16.15 8.27 -5.18
C LEU A 166 -17.03 8.60 -3.97
N ALA A 167 -16.55 8.35 -2.75
CA ALA A 167 -17.25 8.73 -1.51
C ALA A 167 -17.46 10.25 -1.43
N LEU A 168 -16.41 11.04 -1.74
CA LEU A 168 -16.50 12.50 -1.82
C LEU A 168 -17.43 13.00 -2.95
N ALA A 169 -17.83 12.14 -3.89
CA ALA A 169 -18.76 12.43 -4.97
C ALA A 169 -20.16 11.84 -4.73
N ASP A 170 -20.47 11.39 -3.52
CA ASP A 170 -21.73 10.74 -3.13
C ASP A 170 -22.05 9.45 -3.94
N ARG A 171 -21.00 8.85 -4.55
CA ARG A 171 -21.09 7.58 -5.26
C ARG A 171 -20.76 6.40 -4.32
N ASP A 172 -21.48 6.34 -3.23
CA ASP A 172 -21.15 5.49 -2.08
C ASP A 172 -21.05 3.99 -2.44
N ALA A 173 -21.95 3.45 -3.29
CA ALA A 173 -21.89 2.04 -3.68
C ALA A 173 -20.56 1.71 -4.40
N LEU A 174 -20.16 2.54 -5.36
CA LEU A 174 -18.88 2.37 -6.07
C LEU A 174 -17.68 2.61 -5.15
N ALA A 175 -17.81 3.51 -4.16
CA ALA A 175 -16.78 3.72 -3.15
C ALA A 175 -16.54 2.46 -2.31
N GLY A 176 -17.62 1.75 -1.93
CA GLY A 176 -17.55 0.47 -1.24
C GLY A 176 -16.88 -0.62 -2.10
N VAL A 177 -17.23 -0.70 -3.37
CA VAL A 177 -16.60 -1.63 -4.34
C VAL A 177 -15.10 -1.36 -4.43
N ALA A 178 -14.70 -0.09 -4.63
CA ALA A 178 -13.30 0.29 -4.76
C ALA A 178 -12.47 0.02 -3.49
N ALA A 179 -13.06 0.25 -2.31
CA ALA A 179 -12.41 -0.02 -1.03
C ALA A 179 -12.14 -1.54 -0.82
N VAL A 180 -13.11 -2.39 -1.18
CA VAL A 180 -12.95 -3.84 -1.13
C VAL A 180 -11.95 -4.32 -2.18
N ALA A 181 -11.99 -3.79 -3.40
CA ALA A 181 -11.00 -4.09 -4.44
C ALA A 181 -9.57 -3.74 -3.99
N ALA A 182 -9.39 -2.60 -3.30
CA ALA A 182 -8.10 -2.24 -2.70
C ALA A 182 -7.65 -3.28 -1.66
N GLY A 183 -8.56 -3.72 -0.76
CA GLY A 183 -8.30 -4.79 0.21
C GLY A 183 -7.95 -6.12 -0.44
N ALA A 184 -8.53 -6.39 -1.61
CA ALA A 184 -8.24 -7.58 -2.40
C ALA A 184 -6.92 -7.50 -3.21
N VAL A 185 -6.29 -6.34 -3.28
CA VAL A 185 -4.87 -6.20 -3.67
C VAL A 185 -3.98 -6.38 -2.45
N LYS A 186 -4.27 -5.67 -1.36
CA LYS A 186 -3.49 -5.73 -0.10
C LYS A 186 -4.39 -5.41 1.08
N THR A 187 -4.50 -6.34 2.01
CA THR A 187 -5.47 -6.31 3.13
C THR A 187 -5.35 -5.08 4.04
N THR A 188 -4.16 -4.49 4.15
CA THR A 188 -3.91 -3.29 4.98
C THR A 188 -4.74 -2.07 4.57
N SER A 189 -5.17 -1.97 3.31
CA SER A 189 -6.03 -0.88 2.84
C SER A 189 -7.45 -0.92 3.43
N GLY A 190 -7.87 -2.07 3.96
CA GLY A 190 -9.14 -2.22 4.67
C GLY A 190 -9.30 -1.26 5.85
N LEU A 191 -8.19 -0.72 6.38
CA LEU A 191 -8.18 0.30 7.43
C LEU A 191 -8.98 1.56 7.06
N VAL A 192 -9.03 1.94 5.79
CA VAL A 192 -9.72 3.18 5.36
C VAL A 192 -11.24 2.99 5.30
N LEU A 193 -11.72 1.76 5.07
CA LEU A 193 -13.14 1.46 4.88
C LEU A 193 -14.05 1.90 6.03
N PRO A 194 -13.76 1.65 7.32
CA PRO A 194 -14.63 2.11 8.42
C PRO A 194 -14.73 3.63 8.50
N PHE A 195 -13.67 4.38 8.18
CA PHE A 195 -13.72 5.83 8.11
C PHE A 195 -14.59 6.31 6.94
N MET A 196 -14.45 5.69 5.77
CA MET A 196 -15.31 5.96 4.62
C MET A 196 -16.77 5.67 4.94
N LEU A 197 -17.05 4.57 5.62
CA LEU A 197 -18.42 4.19 6.01
C LEU A 197 -19.05 5.23 6.97
N ILE A 198 -18.28 5.72 7.95
CA ILE A 198 -18.76 6.75 8.87
C ILE A 198 -18.99 8.08 8.13
N GLY A 199 -18.08 8.46 7.22
CA GLY A 199 -18.13 9.69 6.44
C GLY A 199 -19.07 9.66 5.24
N ALA A 200 -19.60 8.49 4.85
CA ALA A 200 -20.46 8.32 3.69
C ALA A 200 -21.82 9.01 3.88
N HIS A 201 -22.31 9.63 2.81
CA HIS A 201 -23.65 10.23 2.79
C HIS A 201 -24.74 9.17 2.91
N ARG A 202 -24.60 8.03 2.21
CA ARG A 202 -25.53 6.88 2.22
C ARG A 202 -24.81 5.61 2.62
N ARG A 203 -24.56 5.44 3.92
CA ARG A 203 -23.84 4.29 4.50
C ARG A 203 -24.33 2.92 4.01
N GLY A 204 -25.65 2.76 3.90
CA GLY A 204 -26.23 1.51 3.38
C GLY A 204 -25.83 1.18 1.95
N ARG A 205 -25.71 2.20 1.07
CA ARG A 205 -25.24 1.99 -0.30
C ARG A 205 -23.76 1.62 -0.35
N LEU A 206 -22.93 2.29 0.46
CA LEU A 206 -21.52 1.93 0.55
C LEU A 206 -21.35 0.49 1.02
N LEU A 207 -22.07 0.11 2.07
CA LEU A 207 -22.06 -1.25 2.58
C LEU A 207 -22.56 -2.26 1.55
N ALA A 208 -23.64 -1.97 0.82
CA ALA A 208 -24.17 -2.84 -0.23
C ALA A 208 -23.13 -3.05 -1.36
N GLY A 209 -22.45 -1.98 -1.80
CA GLY A 209 -21.37 -2.08 -2.79
C GLY A 209 -20.19 -2.89 -2.27
N ALA A 210 -19.79 -2.70 -1.02
CA ALA A 210 -18.73 -3.47 -0.38
C ALA A 210 -19.10 -4.96 -0.28
N LEU A 211 -20.31 -5.30 0.17
CA LEU A 211 -20.78 -6.68 0.28
C LEU A 211 -20.86 -7.36 -1.08
N LEU A 212 -21.34 -6.66 -2.11
CA LEU A 212 -21.36 -7.20 -3.49
C LEU A 212 -19.93 -7.52 -3.95
N ALA A 213 -19.00 -6.61 -3.75
CA ALA A 213 -17.59 -6.83 -4.13
C ALA A 213 -16.97 -8.00 -3.35
N VAL A 214 -17.23 -8.11 -2.04
CA VAL A 214 -16.79 -9.26 -1.24
C VAL A 214 -17.36 -10.56 -1.79
N ALA A 215 -18.66 -10.62 -2.10
CA ALA A 215 -19.30 -11.81 -2.65
C ALA A 215 -18.69 -12.24 -3.99
N LEU A 216 -18.49 -11.29 -4.91
CA LEU A 216 -17.87 -11.57 -6.21
C LEU A 216 -16.41 -12.04 -6.06
N LEU A 217 -15.63 -11.41 -5.19
CA LEU A 217 -14.25 -11.80 -4.93
C LEU A 217 -14.17 -13.15 -4.21
N ALA A 218 -15.09 -13.45 -3.30
CA ALA A 218 -15.16 -14.74 -2.64
C ALA A 218 -15.44 -15.88 -3.63
N VAL A 219 -16.39 -15.68 -4.54
CA VAL A 219 -16.69 -16.65 -5.62
C VAL A 219 -15.47 -16.83 -6.53
N ALA A 220 -14.87 -15.71 -7.00
CA ALA A 220 -13.68 -15.77 -7.85
C ALA A 220 -12.51 -16.47 -7.15
N SER A 221 -12.30 -16.19 -5.86
CA SER A 221 -11.24 -16.83 -5.06
C SER A 221 -11.51 -18.34 -4.85
N LEU A 222 -12.76 -18.71 -4.62
CA LEU A 222 -13.14 -20.11 -4.46
C LEU A 222 -12.91 -20.90 -5.76
N VAL A 223 -13.27 -20.31 -6.90
CA VAL A 223 -13.07 -20.92 -8.22
C VAL A 223 -11.59 -21.05 -8.56
N ALA A 224 -10.80 -20.01 -8.28
CA ALA A 224 -9.39 -19.95 -8.68
C ALA A 224 -8.44 -20.70 -7.73
N PHE A 225 -8.74 -20.76 -6.44
CA PHE A 225 -7.80 -21.24 -5.42
C PHE A 225 -8.38 -22.37 -4.56
N GLY A 226 -9.66 -22.66 -4.67
CA GLY A 226 -10.35 -23.64 -3.82
C GLY A 226 -10.43 -23.23 -2.34
N VAL A 227 -11.02 -24.09 -1.53
CA VAL A 227 -11.18 -23.85 -0.08
C VAL A 227 -9.83 -23.80 0.64
N ASP A 228 -8.90 -24.67 0.26
CA ASP A 228 -7.59 -24.74 0.90
C ASP A 228 -6.73 -23.53 0.54
N GLY A 229 -6.86 -22.98 -0.67
CA GLY A 229 -6.23 -21.72 -1.03
C GLY A 229 -6.75 -20.53 -0.21
N ILE A 230 -8.07 -20.48 0.04
CA ILE A 230 -8.64 -19.43 0.91
C ILE A 230 -8.12 -19.57 2.36
N ARG A 231 -8.06 -20.79 2.89
CA ARG A 231 -7.47 -21.06 4.22
C ARG A 231 -6.01 -20.67 4.28
N GLY A 232 -5.23 -21.02 3.23
CA GLY A 232 -3.83 -20.65 3.09
C GLY A 232 -3.63 -19.13 3.04
N MET A 233 -4.46 -18.38 2.31
CA MET A 233 -4.45 -16.92 2.27
C MET A 233 -4.62 -16.31 3.67
N VAL A 234 -5.61 -16.78 4.43
CA VAL A 234 -5.84 -16.29 5.80
C VAL A 234 -4.66 -16.64 6.70
N ALA A 235 -4.14 -17.87 6.62
CA ALA A 235 -2.98 -18.31 7.39
C ALA A 235 -1.73 -17.45 7.08
N THR A 236 -1.50 -17.11 5.81
CA THR A 236 -0.35 -16.28 5.39
C THR A 236 -0.48 -14.85 5.91
N VAL A 237 -1.68 -14.26 5.89
CA VAL A 237 -1.91 -12.91 6.47
C VAL A 237 -1.62 -12.92 7.97
N ILE A 238 -2.05 -13.95 8.70
CA ILE A 238 -1.76 -14.10 10.13
C ILE A 238 -0.26 -14.27 10.37
N ALA A 239 0.41 -15.08 9.54
CA ALA A 239 1.85 -15.31 9.64
C ALA A 239 2.65 -14.03 9.38
N GLN A 240 2.24 -13.19 8.42
CA GLN A 240 2.85 -11.88 8.17
C GLN A 240 2.79 -10.96 9.40
N GLY A 241 1.69 -10.97 10.15
CA GLY A 241 1.55 -10.18 11.36
C GLY A 241 2.56 -10.55 12.47
N ARG A 242 3.22 -11.71 12.36
CA ARG A 242 4.26 -12.17 13.29
C ARG A 242 5.69 -11.81 12.88
N LEU A 243 5.86 -11.29 11.65
CA LEU A 243 7.18 -10.90 11.14
C LEU A 243 7.73 -9.69 11.90
N VAL A 244 9.05 -9.61 11.94
CA VAL A 244 9.79 -8.48 12.54
C VAL A 244 10.86 -8.05 11.55
N SER A 245 10.88 -6.77 11.19
CA SER A 245 11.98 -6.20 10.42
C SER A 245 13.09 -5.70 11.32
N GLY A 246 14.30 -5.62 10.77
CA GLY A 246 15.45 -5.04 11.44
C GLY A 246 15.21 -3.59 11.87
N HIS A 247 14.49 -2.82 11.07
CA HIS A 247 14.11 -1.44 11.32
C HIS A 247 12.60 -1.29 11.33
N SER A 248 12.06 -1.01 12.51
CA SER A 248 10.68 -0.62 12.75
C SER A 248 10.65 0.28 13.97
N VAL A 249 9.66 1.15 14.08
CA VAL A 249 9.58 2.06 15.25
C VAL A 249 9.62 1.29 16.58
N PRO A 250 8.86 0.18 16.75
CA PRO A 250 8.97 -0.64 17.96
C PRO A 250 10.39 -1.18 18.21
N ASN A 251 11.04 -1.70 17.17
CA ASN A 251 12.36 -2.31 17.31
C ASN A 251 13.45 -1.27 17.60
N ASP A 252 13.39 -0.13 16.89
CA ASP A 252 14.36 0.95 17.06
C ASP A 252 14.19 1.66 18.40
N LEU A 253 12.96 1.76 18.92
CA LEU A 253 12.71 2.25 20.28
C LEU A 253 13.43 1.38 21.32
N PHE A 254 13.28 0.06 21.24
CA PHE A 254 13.96 -0.85 22.19
C PHE A 254 15.48 -0.81 22.04
N ARG A 255 16.00 -0.63 20.84
CA ARG A 255 17.44 -0.42 20.61
C ARG A 255 17.97 0.84 21.28
N ALA A 256 17.20 1.95 21.22
CA ALA A 256 17.58 3.19 21.89
C ALA A 256 17.67 3.05 23.42
N PHE A 257 16.98 2.06 24.00
CA PHE A 257 17.10 1.70 25.42
C PHE A 257 18.11 0.56 25.71
N GLY A 258 18.99 0.24 24.74
CA GLY A 258 20.07 -0.72 24.93
C GLY A 258 19.70 -2.19 24.68
N ALA A 259 18.49 -2.48 24.22
CA ALA A 259 18.11 -3.84 23.83
C ALA A 259 18.56 -4.15 22.39
N ASN A 260 19.02 -5.37 22.12
CA ASN A 260 19.40 -5.76 20.75
C ASN A 260 18.20 -5.80 19.77
N ARG A 261 17.01 -6.09 20.29
CA ARG A 261 15.76 -6.18 19.51
C ARG A 261 14.53 -6.11 20.43
N LEU A 262 13.38 -5.87 19.83
CA LEU A 262 12.08 -5.94 20.51
C LEU A 262 11.86 -7.34 21.12
N PRO A 263 11.69 -7.44 22.46
CA PRO A 263 11.43 -8.70 23.14
C PRO A 263 10.14 -9.36 22.65
N PRO A 264 10.12 -10.66 22.37
CA PRO A 264 8.92 -11.34 21.85
C PRO A 264 7.67 -11.16 22.72
N GLY A 265 7.81 -11.18 24.05
CA GLY A 265 6.70 -11.00 25.00
C GLY A 265 6.06 -9.61 24.98
N LEU A 266 6.74 -8.59 24.45
CA LEU A 266 6.21 -7.23 24.36
C LEU A 266 5.58 -6.91 22.98
N ARG A 267 5.73 -7.80 21.99
CA ARG A 267 5.14 -7.59 20.66
C ARG A 267 3.62 -7.39 20.67
N PRO A 268 2.83 -8.12 21.51
CA PRO A 268 1.37 -7.95 21.53
C PRO A 268 0.90 -6.58 22.01
N ILE A 269 1.75 -5.79 22.65
CA ILE A 269 1.39 -4.44 23.14
C ILE A 269 1.10 -3.51 21.95
N PHE A 270 1.84 -3.62 20.85
CA PHE A 270 1.71 -2.70 19.71
C PHE A 270 0.37 -2.80 18.97
N PRO A 271 -0.16 -3.98 18.63
CA PRO A 271 -1.52 -4.09 18.09
C PRO A 271 -2.59 -3.62 19.07
N VAL A 272 -2.39 -3.74 20.38
CA VAL A 272 -3.31 -3.19 21.39
C VAL A 272 -3.27 -1.66 21.37
N ILE A 273 -2.09 -1.05 21.35
CA ILE A 273 -1.93 0.41 21.21
C ILE A 273 -2.63 0.88 19.92
N PHE A 274 -2.38 0.19 18.80
CA PHE A 274 -3.04 0.51 17.54
C PHE A 274 -4.57 0.42 17.64
N ALA A 275 -5.11 -0.64 18.23
CA ALA A 275 -6.55 -0.83 18.39
C ALA A 275 -7.19 0.29 19.23
N VAL A 276 -6.53 0.73 20.30
CA VAL A 276 -7.00 1.86 21.12
C VAL A 276 -7.01 3.16 20.32
N VAL A 277 -5.91 3.46 19.60
CA VAL A 277 -5.82 4.67 18.77
C VAL A 277 -6.87 4.63 17.66
N LEU A 278 -7.05 3.48 16.99
CA LEU A 278 -8.08 3.30 15.97
C LEU A 278 -9.49 3.56 16.52
N ALA A 279 -9.82 2.99 17.67
CA ALA A 279 -11.13 3.19 18.31
C ALA A 279 -11.38 4.67 18.65
N LEU A 280 -10.37 5.37 19.16
CA LEU A 280 -10.47 6.81 19.45
C LEU A 280 -10.67 7.64 18.17
N LEU A 281 -9.97 7.32 17.07
CA LEU A 281 -10.10 8.02 15.79
C LEU A 281 -11.46 7.74 15.13
N LEU A 282 -11.96 6.51 15.18
CA LEU A 282 -13.31 6.17 14.71
C LEU A 282 -14.38 6.91 15.51
N ARG A 283 -14.24 6.98 16.85
CA ARG A 283 -15.14 7.76 17.70
C ARG A 283 -15.11 9.25 17.36
N ARG A 284 -13.92 9.83 17.06
CA ARG A 284 -13.80 11.22 16.62
C ARG A 284 -14.52 11.44 15.29
N THR A 285 -14.33 10.52 14.33
CA THR A 285 -15.02 10.57 13.03
C THR A 285 -16.53 10.48 13.21
N TRP A 286 -17.00 9.59 14.07
CA TRP A 286 -18.42 9.46 14.39
C TRP A 286 -19.02 10.75 15.00
N ARG A 287 -18.21 11.53 15.71
CA ARG A 287 -18.56 12.82 16.30
C ARG A 287 -18.43 14.00 15.33
N GLY A 288 -18.22 13.75 14.04
CA GLY A 288 -18.21 14.78 13.00
C GLY A 288 -16.83 15.33 12.62
N SER A 289 -15.72 14.76 13.16
CA SER A 289 -14.38 15.16 12.69
C SER A 289 -14.11 14.65 11.27
N ASP A 290 -13.25 15.34 10.53
CA ASP A 290 -12.87 14.98 9.17
C ASP A 290 -12.36 13.52 9.08
N TRP A 291 -13.08 12.69 8.32
CA TRP A 291 -12.82 11.28 8.24
C TRP A 291 -11.54 10.95 7.44
N VAL A 292 -11.18 11.79 6.45
CA VAL A 292 -9.95 11.60 5.67
C VAL A 292 -8.73 11.83 6.54
N THR A 293 -8.74 12.89 7.33
CA THR A 293 -7.68 13.21 8.30
C THR A 293 -7.55 12.12 9.36
N ASN A 294 -8.66 11.64 9.90
CA ASN A 294 -8.63 10.57 10.90
C ASN A 294 -8.15 9.23 10.30
N ALA A 295 -8.52 8.91 9.06
CA ALA A 295 -7.97 7.76 8.34
C ALA A 295 -6.45 7.89 8.14
N GLY A 296 -5.95 9.09 7.85
CA GLY A 296 -4.53 9.38 7.78
C GLY A 296 -3.80 9.18 9.11
N TRP A 297 -4.34 9.68 10.22
CA TRP A 297 -3.77 9.43 11.55
C TRP A 297 -3.80 7.95 11.93
N ALA A 298 -4.87 7.22 11.58
CA ALA A 298 -4.94 5.78 11.80
C ALA A 298 -3.88 5.02 10.98
N THR A 299 -3.64 5.44 9.73
CA THR A 299 -2.60 4.87 8.89
C THR A 299 -1.20 5.14 9.47
N LEU A 300 -0.93 6.36 9.95
CA LEU A 300 0.33 6.66 10.63
C LEU A 300 0.48 5.81 11.90
N ALA A 301 -0.55 5.71 12.74
CA ALA A 301 -0.53 4.87 13.94
C ALA A 301 -0.27 3.39 13.61
N LEU A 302 -0.90 2.86 12.56
CA LEU A 302 -0.60 1.52 12.06
C LEU A 302 0.90 1.38 11.75
N LEU A 303 1.44 2.28 10.91
CA LEU A 303 2.84 2.21 10.49
C LEU A 303 3.82 2.33 11.68
N MET A 304 3.51 3.15 12.66
CA MET A 304 4.33 3.30 13.87
C MET A 304 4.25 2.11 14.82
N THR A 305 3.22 1.29 14.74
CA THR A 305 3.03 0.11 15.60
C THR A 305 3.39 -1.20 14.92
N LEU A 306 3.62 -1.20 13.59
CA LEU A 306 4.06 -2.40 12.87
C LEU A 306 5.45 -2.85 13.35
N THR A 307 5.56 -4.13 13.70
CA THR A 307 6.86 -4.78 13.98
C THR A 307 7.61 -5.14 12.70
N PHE A 308 6.90 -5.32 11.59
CA PHE A 308 7.45 -5.52 10.26
C PHE A 308 7.14 -4.29 9.40
N LEU A 309 8.13 -3.41 9.27
CA LEU A 309 7.99 -2.13 8.58
C LEU A 309 8.95 -2.04 7.41
N MET A 310 8.43 -1.69 6.23
CA MET A 310 9.20 -1.50 5.01
C MET A 310 9.13 -0.04 4.54
N PRO A 311 10.20 0.49 3.90
CA PRO A 311 10.26 1.91 3.53
C PRO A 311 9.10 2.36 2.65
N TRP A 312 8.65 1.51 1.73
CA TRP A 312 7.56 1.83 0.81
C TRP A 312 6.16 1.86 1.46
N TYR A 313 6.00 1.38 2.70
CA TYR A 313 4.71 1.44 3.38
C TYR A 313 4.24 2.89 3.64
N VAL A 314 5.15 3.86 3.64
CA VAL A 314 4.78 5.27 3.74
C VAL A 314 3.84 5.72 2.62
N VAL A 315 3.83 5.06 1.45
CA VAL A 315 2.96 5.42 0.33
C VAL A 315 1.47 5.32 0.70
N TRP A 316 1.11 4.47 1.66
CA TRP A 316 -0.27 4.35 2.15
C TRP A 316 -0.76 5.61 2.86
N LEU A 317 0.17 6.32 3.50
CA LEU A 317 -0.09 7.52 4.29
C LEU A 317 -0.05 8.80 3.45
N LEU A 318 0.83 8.87 2.44
CA LEU A 318 1.12 10.10 1.69
C LEU A 318 -0.14 10.85 1.20
N PRO A 319 -1.08 10.22 0.46
CA PRO A 319 -2.23 10.95 -0.06
C PRO A 319 -3.22 11.34 1.05
N LEU A 320 -3.39 10.53 2.08
CA LEU A 320 -4.27 10.86 3.20
C LEU A 320 -3.71 12.08 3.97
N ALA A 321 -2.39 12.13 4.16
CA ALA A 321 -1.72 13.28 4.77
C ALA A 321 -1.79 14.52 3.88
N ALA A 322 -1.62 14.37 2.55
CA ALA A 322 -1.78 15.46 1.59
C ALA A 322 -3.19 16.05 1.60
N LEU A 323 -4.18 15.18 1.83
CA LEU A 323 -5.61 15.50 1.91
C LEU A 323 -6.08 15.87 3.33
N ALA A 324 -5.21 15.91 4.33
CA ALA A 324 -5.61 16.25 5.70
C ALA A 324 -6.00 17.73 5.85
N ASP A 325 -6.93 18.02 6.77
CA ASP A 325 -7.34 19.38 7.15
C ASP A 325 -6.31 20.08 8.04
N THR A 326 -5.30 19.34 8.52
CA THR A 326 -4.26 19.82 9.43
C THR A 326 -2.86 19.62 8.84
N GLU A 327 -1.99 20.60 9.02
CA GLU A 327 -0.58 20.50 8.64
C GLU A 327 0.20 19.50 9.52
N ARG A 328 -0.28 19.25 10.74
CA ARG A 328 0.40 18.35 11.69
C ARG A 328 0.62 16.96 11.08
N LEU A 329 -0.38 16.42 10.38
CA LEU A 329 -0.25 15.10 9.76
C LEU A 329 0.75 15.11 8.60
N ARG A 330 0.79 16.20 7.81
CA ARG A 330 1.81 16.37 6.75
C ARG A 330 3.21 16.40 7.32
N TRP A 331 3.44 17.17 8.39
CA TRP A 331 4.75 17.23 9.06
C TRP A 331 5.13 15.89 9.68
N ALA A 332 4.21 15.21 10.37
CA ALA A 332 4.44 13.88 10.91
C ALA A 332 4.80 12.87 9.80
N THR A 333 4.15 12.96 8.64
CA THR A 333 4.45 12.09 7.48
C THR A 333 5.84 12.38 6.91
N LEU A 334 6.26 13.65 6.82
CA LEU A 334 7.61 14.01 6.39
C LEU A 334 8.67 13.53 7.37
N ALA A 335 8.43 13.70 8.67
CA ALA A 335 9.33 13.20 9.71
C ALA A 335 9.45 11.66 9.66
N PHE A 336 8.31 10.98 9.45
CA PHE A 336 8.29 9.53 9.29
C PHE A 336 9.00 9.07 7.99
N THR A 337 8.84 9.81 6.89
CA THR A 337 9.59 9.57 5.65
C THR A 337 11.10 9.70 5.88
N ALA A 338 11.53 10.76 6.59
CA ALA A 338 12.94 10.98 6.94
C ALA A 338 13.48 9.85 7.83
N PHE A 339 12.71 9.38 8.81
CA PHE A 339 13.04 8.22 9.64
C PHE A 339 13.27 6.95 8.80
N LEU A 340 12.38 6.66 7.85
CA LEU A 340 12.50 5.49 6.99
C LEU A 340 13.73 5.58 6.04
N VAL A 341 14.05 6.77 5.54
CA VAL A 341 15.23 7.01 4.71
C VAL A 341 16.50 6.83 5.54
N ALA A 342 16.57 7.44 6.73
CA ALA A 342 17.73 7.35 7.61
C ALA A 342 18.01 5.90 8.05
N GLY A 343 16.98 5.15 8.41
CA GLY A 343 17.11 3.74 8.80
C GLY A 343 17.68 2.84 7.70
N ARG A 344 17.52 3.22 6.42
CA ARG A 344 18.10 2.48 5.28
C ARG A 344 19.50 2.97 4.90
N ALA A 345 19.79 4.25 5.06
CA ALA A 345 21.14 4.75 4.83
C ALA A 345 22.16 4.09 5.77
N ILE A 346 21.78 3.84 7.03
CA ILE A 346 22.62 3.13 8.00
C ILE A 346 22.92 1.69 7.53
N VAL A 347 21.92 0.97 7.00
CA VAL A 347 22.11 -0.43 6.51
C VAL A 347 23.02 -0.51 5.28
N LEU A 348 23.09 0.54 4.47
CA LEU A 348 23.98 0.57 3.29
C LEU A 348 25.42 0.95 3.64
N LEU A 349 25.66 1.48 4.85
CA LEU A 349 26.96 1.93 5.32
C LEU A 349 27.62 0.96 6.32
N THR A 350 26.87 -0.05 6.82
CA THR A 350 27.33 -1.13 7.69
C THR A 350 27.32 -2.48 7.00
#